data_9fdbb301ace436f7b33f7c00598a28eb
#
_entry.id   9fdbb301ace436f7b33f7c00598a28eb
#
_cell.length_a   1.000
_cell.length_b   1.000
_cell.length_c   1.000
_cell.angle_alpha   90.00
_cell.angle_beta   90.00
_cell.angle_gamma   90.00
#
_symmetry.space_group_name_H-M   'P 1'
#
loop_
_entity.id
_entity.type
_entity.pdbx_description
1 polymer ?
#
loop_
_entity_poly.entity_id
_entity_poly.type
_entity_poly.pdbx_seq_one_letter_code
_entity_poly.pdbx_strand_id
1 'polypeptide(L)'
;MYKRQQHIPLVNASKKPGDWQSYDIIFKAPVFNDNGSLESHAYVTVFHNGVLIQNNVQIQGYVKFIGYPEYKAHPKKLPIKLQDHGNLVSFRNIWIREL
;
A
#
# COMPACT_ATOMS: atom_id res chain seq x y z
N MET A 1 -2.15 -1.86 14.80
CA MET A 1 -2.01 -1.54 13.37
C MET A 1 -0.90 -0.54 13.08
N TYR A 2 -0.82 0.54 13.80
CA TYR A 2 0.24 1.54 13.60
C TYR A 2 1.64 0.97 13.74
N LYS A 3 1.82 -0.01 14.59
CA LYS A 3 3.12 -0.62 14.84
C LYS A 3 3.74 -1.30 13.63
N ARG A 4 2.93 -1.59 12.61
CA ARG A 4 3.38 -2.26 11.40
C ARG A 4 3.54 -1.33 10.21
N GLN A 5 3.16 -0.08 10.38
CA GLN A 5 3.25 0.93 9.32
C GLN A 5 4.43 1.85 9.60
N GLN A 6 5.16 2.20 8.54
CA GLN A 6 6.30 3.10 8.64
C GLN A 6 5.91 4.56 8.57
N HIS A 7 4.78 4.86 7.95
CA HIS A 7 4.30 6.21 7.73
C HIS A 7 2.85 6.31 8.16
N ILE A 8 2.58 7.20 9.08
CA ILE A 8 1.19 7.48 9.47
C ILE A 8 0.54 8.37 8.42
N PRO A 9 -0.78 8.29 8.23
CA PRO A 9 -1.49 9.20 7.33
C PRO A 9 -1.32 10.65 7.75
N LEU A 10 -1.28 11.54 6.76
CA LEU A 10 -1.17 12.99 7.03
C LEU A 10 -2.39 13.50 7.80
N VAL A 11 -3.56 12.97 7.49
CA VAL A 11 -4.81 13.29 8.18
C VAL A 11 -5.68 12.05 8.25
N ASN A 12 -6.64 12.03 9.16
CA ASN A 12 -7.66 11.00 9.20
C ASN A 12 -8.83 11.41 8.29
N ALA A 13 -8.89 10.80 7.11
CA ALA A 13 -9.93 11.05 6.12
C ALA A 13 -11.02 9.99 6.11
N SER A 14 -11.04 9.09 7.09
CA SER A 14 -12.01 8.01 7.17
C SER A 14 -13.42 8.53 7.41
N LYS A 15 -14.39 7.92 6.74
CA LYS A 15 -15.80 8.08 7.07
C LYS A 15 -16.17 7.12 8.19
N LYS A 16 -17.37 7.33 8.77
CA LYS A 16 -17.84 6.47 9.85
C LYS A 16 -18.00 5.01 9.37
N PRO A 17 -17.92 4.03 10.28
CA PRO A 17 -18.18 2.63 9.94
C PRO A 17 -19.54 2.46 9.27
N GLY A 18 -19.59 1.60 8.26
CA GLY A 18 -20.78 1.36 7.47
C GLY A 18 -20.90 2.21 6.22
N ASP A 19 -20.17 3.31 6.11
CA ASP A 19 -20.13 4.13 4.91
C ASP A 19 -19.13 3.56 3.91
N TRP A 20 -19.44 3.67 2.62
CA TRP A 20 -18.48 3.37 1.59
C TRP A 20 -17.33 4.36 1.61
N GLN A 21 -16.13 3.84 1.45
CA GLN A 21 -14.91 4.62 1.41
C GLN A 21 -14.20 4.40 0.10
N SER A 22 -13.52 5.41 -0.39
CA SER A 22 -12.78 5.31 -1.64
C SER A 22 -11.29 5.50 -1.42
N TYR A 23 -10.50 4.80 -2.23
CA TYR A 23 -9.07 4.97 -2.30
C TYR A 23 -8.64 5.17 -3.74
N ASP A 24 -7.77 6.13 -3.95
CA ASP A 24 -7.02 6.28 -5.20
C ASP A 24 -5.55 6.12 -4.85
N ILE A 25 -4.91 5.12 -5.44
CA ILE A 25 -3.55 4.76 -5.08
C ILE A 25 -2.67 4.82 -6.32
N ILE A 26 -1.58 5.59 -6.22
CA ILE A 26 -0.53 5.63 -7.21
C ILE A 26 0.65 4.85 -6.64
N PHE A 27 1.01 3.77 -7.30
CA PHE A 27 2.07 2.89 -6.82
C PHE A 27 3.21 2.83 -7.82
N LYS A 28 4.42 3.07 -7.31
CA LYS A 28 5.66 2.87 -8.07
C LYS A 28 6.37 1.65 -7.49
N ALA A 29 6.47 0.60 -8.29
CA ALA A 29 7.06 -0.66 -7.85
C ALA A 29 8.55 -0.53 -7.53
N PRO A 30 9.08 -1.35 -6.62
CA PRO A 30 10.51 -1.42 -6.41
C PRO A 30 11.21 -2.04 -7.63
N VAL A 31 12.48 -1.73 -7.81
CA VAL A 31 13.29 -2.30 -8.86
C VAL A 31 14.40 -3.12 -8.21
N PHE A 32 14.56 -4.35 -8.66
CA PHE A 32 15.59 -5.25 -8.17
C PHE A 32 16.67 -5.48 -9.25
N ASN A 33 17.91 -5.63 -8.79
CA ASN A 33 19.02 -6.03 -9.64
C ASN A 33 18.91 -7.52 -9.99
N ASP A 34 19.71 -7.97 -10.98
CA ASP A 34 19.71 -9.35 -11.41
C ASP A 34 20.08 -10.31 -10.28
N ASN A 35 20.88 -9.87 -9.33
CA ASN A 35 21.29 -10.69 -8.18
C ASN A 35 20.26 -10.67 -7.03
N GLY A 36 19.10 -10.04 -7.23
CA GLY A 36 18.06 -9.97 -6.24
C GLY A 36 18.18 -8.83 -5.23
N SER A 37 19.24 -8.04 -5.28
CA SER A 37 19.36 -6.86 -4.41
C SER A 37 18.47 -5.71 -4.89
N LEU A 38 18.08 -4.85 -3.96
CA LEU A 38 17.20 -3.73 -4.26
C LEU A 38 17.97 -2.61 -4.98
N GLU A 39 17.50 -2.21 -6.17
CA GLU A 39 18.03 -1.06 -6.88
C GLU A 39 17.31 0.22 -6.50
N SER A 40 15.99 0.19 -6.43
CA SER A 40 15.19 1.34 -5.98
C SER A 40 14.01 0.87 -5.14
N HIS A 41 13.66 1.69 -4.14
CA HIS A 41 12.52 1.43 -3.26
C HIS A 41 11.20 1.65 -3.99
N ALA A 42 10.14 1.08 -3.44
CA ALA A 42 8.78 1.38 -3.86
C ALA A 42 8.30 2.68 -3.24
N TYR A 43 7.40 3.36 -3.94
CA TYR A 43 6.78 4.59 -3.46
C TYR A 43 5.27 4.50 -3.65
N VAL A 44 4.55 5.13 -2.75
CA VAL A 44 3.10 5.14 -2.83
C VAL A 44 2.54 6.54 -2.52
N THR A 45 1.51 6.90 -3.26
CA THR A 45 0.71 8.10 -3.01
C THR A 45 -0.73 7.65 -2.89
N VAL A 46 -1.39 8.03 -1.81
CA VAL A 46 -2.74 7.56 -1.50
C VAL A 46 -3.67 8.73 -1.22
N PHE A 47 -4.81 8.73 -1.90
CA PHE A 47 -5.95 9.58 -1.58
C PHE A 47 -7.03 8.72 -0.95
N HIS A 48 -7.50 9.12 0.22
CA HIS A 48 -8.57 8.44 0.93
C HIS A 48 -9.78 9.37 0.96
N ASN A 49 -10.88 8.95 0.37
CA ASN A 49 -12.08 9.78 0.20
C ASN A 49 -11.77 11.14 -0.44
N GLY A 50 -10.84 11.14 -1.42
CA GLY A 50 -10.43 12.34 -2.14
C GLY A 50 -9.41 13.21 -1.40
N VAL A 51 -8.96 12.79 -0.22
CA VAL A 51 -8.00 13.56 0.60
C VAL A 51 -6.63 12.88 0.55
N LEU A 52 -5.59 13.64 0.26
CA LEU A 52 -4.22 13.12 0.23
C LEU A 52 -3.78 12.73 1.64
N ILE A 53 -3.50 11.45 1.86
CA ILE A 53 -3.05 10.94 3.15
C ILE A 53 -1.61 10.42 3.12
N GLN A 54 -1.12 10.00 1.95
CA GLN A 54 0.26 9.59 1.75
C GLN A 54 0.78 10.26 0.48
N ASN A 55 1.87 10.99 0.58
CA ASN A 55 2.41 11.75 -0.54
C ASN A 55 3.79 11.21 -0.93
N ASN A 56 3.82 10.37 -1.96
CA ASN A 56 5.06 9.81 -2.50
C ASN A 56 5.99 9.27 -1.41
N VAL A 57 5.42 8.49 -0.49
CA VAL A 57 6.19 7.94 0.62
C VAL A 57 6.95 6.70 0.20
N GLN A 58 8.17 6.57 0.70
CA GLN A 58 9.01 5.43 0.44
C GLN A 58 8.57 4.24 1.31
N ILE A 59 8.35 3.10 0.66
CA ILE A 59 8.03 1.88 1.37
C ILE A 59 9.34 1.20 1.77
N GLN A 60 9.49 0.88 3.05
CA GLN A 60 10.71 0.28 3.59
C GLN A 60 10.83 -1.22 3.29
N GLY A 61 9.72 -1.86 2.95
CA GLY A 61 9.67 -3.28 2.64
C GLY A 61 8.37 -3.91 3.08
N TYR A 62 8.33 -5.24 3.11
CA TYR A 62 7.15 -5.95 3.59
C TYR A 62 6.93 -5.69 5.06
N VAL A 63 5.68 -5.51 5.45
CA VAL A 63 5.31 -5.34 6.85
C VAL A 63 5.38 -6.69 7.54
N LYS A 64 6.14 -6.77 8.63
CA LYS A 64 6.30 -7.97 9.43
C LYS A 64 5.60 -7.80 10.77
N PHE A 65 5.13 -8.90 11.33
CA PHE A 65 4.58 -8.91 12.69
C PHE A 65 5.66 -8.59 13.72
N ILE A 66 6.85 -9.18 13.54
CA ILE A 66 8.02 -8.98 14.40
C ILE A 66 9.21 -8.64 13.51
N GLY A 67 10.00 -7.67 13.94
CA GLY A 67 11.20 -7.26 13.23
C GLY A 67 10.99 -6.05 12.32
N TYR A 68 12.06 -5.65 11.65
CA TYR A 68 12.03 -4.53 10.72
C TYR A 68 11.54 -4.99 9.34
N PRO A 69 10.78 -4.15 8.63
CA PRO A 69 10.42 -4.45 7.25
C PRO A 69 11.65 -4.58 6.36
N GLU A 70 11.58 -5.49 5.41
CA GLU A 70 12.63 -5.67 4.43
C GLU A 70 12.05 -6.05 3.08
N TYR A 71 12.80 -5.76 2.02
CA TYR A 71 12.41 -6.13 0.67
C TYR A 71 12.85 -7.56 0.37
N LYS A 72 12.00 -8.27 -0.39
CA LYS A 72 12.34 -9.56 -0.98
C LYS A 72 12.11 -9.46 -2.48
N ALA A 73 13.05 -10.01 -3.25
CA ALA A 73 12.89 -10.06 -4.69
C ALA A 73 11.63 -10.86 -5.06
N HIS A 74 10.92 -10.39 -6.06
CA HIS A 74 9.71 -11.03 -6.55
C HIS A 74 9.56 -10.80 -8.06
N PRO A 75 8.69 -11.55 -8.75
CA PRO A 75 8.40 -11.29 -10.16
C PRO A 75 7.91 -9.87 -10.40
N LYS A 76 8.21 -9.36 -11.60
CA LYS A 76 7.76 -8.00 -11.98
C LYS A 76 6.26 -7.83 -11.98
N LYS A 77 5.53 -8.91 -12.25
CA LYS A 77 4.07 -8.90 -12.31
C LYS A 77 3.50 -9.87 -11.30
N LEU A 78 2.63 -9.37 -10.46
CA LEU A 78 1.91 -10.14 -9.47
C LEU A 78 0.45 -9.68 -9.44
N PRO A 79 -0.49 -10.57 -9.08
CA PRO A 79 -1.87 -10.16 -8.95
C PRO A 79 -2.07 -9.23 -7.77
N ILE A 80 -3.08 -8.36 -7.90
CA ILE A 80 -3.56 -7.56 -6.79
C ILE A 80 -4.38 -8.45 -5.89
N LYS A 81 -4.18 -8.32 -4.58
CA LYS A 81 -4.96 -9.02 -3.57
C LYS A 81 -5.77 -8.03 -2.76
N LEU A 82 -7.04 -8.36 -2.55
CA LEU A 82 -7.90 -7.66 -1.62
C LEU A 82 -8.02 -8.51 -0.37
N GLN A 83 -7.83 -7.90 0.77
CA GLN A 83 -7.75 -8.63 2.03
C GLN A 83 -8.77 -8.11 3.02
N ASP A 84 -9.48 -9.02 3.68
CA ASP A 84 -10.13 -8.71 4.94
C ASP A 84 -9.26 -9.26 6.09
N HIS A 85 -9.48 -8.76 7.26
CA HIS A 85 -8.70 -9.17 8.43
C HIS A 85 -9.63 -9.65 9.55
N GLY A 86 -10.55 -10.54 9.18
CA GLY A 86 -11.53 -11.10 10.09
C GLY A 86 -12.80 -10.28 10.25
N ASN A 87 -12.91 -9.14 9.59
CA ASN A 87 -14.10 -8.30 9.59
C ASN A 87 -14.84 -8.43 8.26
N LEU A 88 -16.15 -8.18 8.30
CA LEU A 88 -16.94 -8.14 7.09
C LEU A 88 -16.58 -6.90 6.29
N VAL A 89 -16.01 -7.10 5.12
CA VAL A 89 -15.59 -6.04 4.21
C VAL A 89 -16.14 -6.32 2.83
N SER A 90 -16.71 -5.31 2.19
CA SER A 90 -17.19 -5.39 0.82
C SER A 90 -16.38 -4.47 -0.09
N PHE A 91 -16.19 -4.91 -1.32
CA PHE A 91 -15.45 -4.15 -2.33
C PHE A 91 -16.32 -3.92 -3.54
N ARG A 92 -16.18 -2.76 -4.18
CA ARG A 92 -16.85 -2.45 -5.43
C ARG A 92 -16.08 -1.40 -6.23
N ASN A 93 -16.38 -1.29 -7.52
CA ASN A 93 -15.82 -0.26 -8.41
C ASN A 93 -14.29 -0.27 -8.41
N ILE A 94 -13.71 -1.47 -8.52
CA ILE A 94 -12.27 -1.64 -8.52
C ILE A 94 -11.77 -1.65 -9.96
N TRP A 95 -10.83 -0.78 -10.26
CA TRP A 95 -10.16 -0.77 -11.56
C TRP A 95 -8.72 -0.32 -11.40
N ILE A 96 -7.89 -0.67 -12.38
CA ILE A 96 -6.46 -0.43 -12.36
C ILE A 96 -5.99 -0.12 -13.77
N ARG A 97 -4.97 0.72 -13.87
CA ARG A 97 -4.26 0.96 -15.12
C ARG A 97 -2.78 1.14 -14.86
N GLU A 98 -1.97 0.82 -15.86
CA GLU A 98 -0.55 1.13 -15.84
C GLU A 98 -0.32 2.60 -16.15
N LEU A 99 0.66 3.17 -15.49
CA LEU A 99 1.05 4.57 -15.71
C LEU A 99 2.30 4.64 -16.59
#